data_4445c5303f688df9b544650d0c48e314
#
_entry.id   4445c5303f688df9b544650d0c48e314
#
_cell.length_a   1.000
_cell.length_b   1.000
_cell.length_c   1.000
_cell.angle_alpha   90.00
_cell.angle_beta   90.00
_cell.angle_gamma   90.00
#
_symmetry.space_group_name_H-M   'P 1'
#
loop_
_entity.id
_entity.type
_entity.pdbx_description
1 polymer ?
#
loop_
_entity_poly.entity_id
_entity_poly.type
_entity_poly.pdbx_seq_one_letter_code
_entity_poly.pdbx_strand_id
1 'polypeptide(L)'
;MNKELMGALDELEREKNISKETLLDAIEQSLIQAYKNHFGKADNVHVTINRETGDFSVYADRRVVEFVEDPAEEVSLVEAQKQNTNAEVGDILKVPVHSDKFGRIATQNAKNVILQKIREEERKVLFDQYHGNEKEVVTGIVQRVVGHNVSVNLGKADAILAENEQVKGETFKPTERIKVYILEVKDTPKGPRILVSRTHPGLVKRLFESEVAEVKDGTVEIKTIAREAGSRTKLAVWSNDPDVDPVGACVGVNGARVSAIVNELRGEKIDIINWDENPAILIENALSPAKVIAVMADPDEKTALVVVPDYQLSLAIGKEGQNARLAARLTGFKIDIKSETQARESGDFYDYDEDDDEYYEDDEYEESEESATEEISQDSEETAAGEESEETEDAVENEDEE
;
A
#
# COMPACT_ATOMS: atom_id res chain seq x y z
N MET A 1 13.52 46.01 12.66
CA MET A 1 13.89 44.67 12.17
C MET A 1 13.20 43.56 12.96
N ASN A 2 13.01 43.74 14.26
CA ASN A 2 12.49 42.67 15.13
C ASN A 2 10.98 42.46 15.02
N LYS A 3 10.18 43.51 14.71
CA LYS A 3 8.72 43.40 14.52
C LYS A 3 8.33 42.65 13.26
N GLU A 4 9.13 42.74 12.19
CA GLU A 4 8.95 41.97 10.96
C GLU A 4 9.29 40.48 11.15
N LEU A 5 10.32 40.19 11.94
CA LEU A 5 10.67 38.82 12.30
C LEU A 5 9.54 38.19 13.11
N MET A 6 9.01 38.86 14.11
CA MET A 6 7.93 38.32 14.92
C MET A 6 6.65 38.11 14.10
N GLY A 7 6.32 39.04 13.21
CA GLY A 7 5.18 38.89 12.28
C GLY A 7 5.36 37.67 11.36
N ALA A 8 6.57 37.46 10.83
CA ALA A 8 6.86 36.26 10.01
C ALA A 8 6.80 34.97 10.81
N LEU A 9 7.22 34.94 12.07
CA LEU A 9 7.10 33.77 12.94
C LEU A 9 5.64 33.48 13.28
N ASP A 10 4.81 34.51 13.55
CA ASP A 10 3.38 34.34 13.80
C ASP A 10 2.64 33.82 12.55
N GLU A 11 3.05 34.24 11.34
CA GLU A 11 2.52 33.75 10.08
C GLU A 11 2.90 32.28 9.84
N LEU A 12 4.16 31.90 10.11
CA LEU A 12 4.62 30.52 10.01
C LEU A 12 3.93 29.57 11.01
N GLU A 13 3.66 30.05 12.23
CA GLU A 13 2.89 29.27 13.21
C GLU A 13 1.47 29.03 12.70
N ARG A 14 0.83 30.05 12.11
CA ARG A 14 -0.54 29.98 11.58
C ARG A 14 -0.65 29.14 10.30
N GLU A 15 0.27 29.32 9.36
CA GLU A 15 0.22 28.65 8.05
C GLU A 15 0.83 27.25 8.04
N LYS A 16 1.91 27.03 8.81
CA LYS A 16 2.71 25.82 8.77
C LYS A 16 2.60 24.98 10.04
N ASN A 17 1.87 25.48 11.04
CA ASN A 17 1.73 24.83 12.36
C ASN A 17 3.08 24.55 13.05
N ILE A 18 4.07 25.42 12.83
CA ILE A 18 5.39 25.35 13.45
C ILE A 18 5.37 26.27 14.67
N SER A 19 5.57 25.72 15.86
CA SER A 19 5.57 26.49 17.10
C SER A 19 6.61 27.61 17.05
N LYS A 20 6.18 28.85 17.33
CA LYS A 20 7.02 30.02 17.44
C LYS A 20 8.17 29.82 18.45
N GLU A 21 7.88 29.12 19.57
CA GLU A 21 8.90 28.81 20.58
C GLU A 21 10.02 27.94 20.01
N THR A 22 9.68 26.88 19.27
CA THR A 22 10.66 26.00 18.62
C THR A 22 11.57 26.77 17.66
N LEU A 23 11.01 27.74 16.93
CA LEU A 23 11.80 28.58 16.02
C LEU A 23 12.72 29.54 16.78
N LEU A 24 12.25 30.14 17.87
CA LEU A 24 13.06 31.04 18.71
C LEU A 24 14.20 30.28 19.39
N ASP A 25 13.94 29.09 19.93
CA ASP A 25 14.99 28.23 20.54
C ASP A 25 16.05 27.81 19.50
N ALA A 26 15.61 27.47 18.29
CA ALA A 26 16.54 27.14 17.20
C ALA A 26 17.40 28.34 16.77
N ILE A 27 16.83 29.56 16.79
CA ILE A 27 17.58 30.81 16.55
C ILE A 27 18.58 31.05 17.66
N GLU A 28 18.22 30.87 18.94
CA GLU A 28 19.15 31.01 20.09
C GLU A 28 20.34 30.07 19.95
N GLN A 29 20.10 28.80 19.67
CA GLN A 29 21.17 27.80 19.45
C GLN A 29 22.09 28.17 18.28
N SER A 30 21.48 28.66 17.20
CA SER A 30 22.24 29.10 16.02
C SER A 30 23.12 30.31 16.29
N LEU A 31 22.66 31.25 17.13
CA LEU A 31 23.44 32.40 17.53
C LEU A 31 24.63 32.02 18.42
N ILE A 32 24.45 31.08 19.35
CA ILE A 32 25.51 30.50 20.15
C ILE A 32 26.57 29.84 19.24
N GLN A 33 26.13 29.05 18.26
CA GLN A 33 27.03 28.42 17.32
C GLN A 33 27.78 29.43 16.41
N ALA A 34 27.10 30.49 16.01
CA ALA A 34 27.71 31.59 15.25
C ALA A 34 28.80 32.29 16.06
N TYR A 35 28.56 32.51 17.36
CA TYR A 35 29.54 33.06 18.27
C TYR A 35 30.79 32.15 18.40
N LYS A 36 30.56 30.84 18.59
CA LYS A 36 31.59 29.84 18.65
C LYS A 36 32.50 29.86 17.40
N ASN A 37 31.88 29.92 16.24
CA ASN A 37 32.60 29.94 14.96
C ASN A 37 33.40 31.25 14.76
N HIS A 38 32.97 32.35 15.36
CA HIS A 38 33.63 33.65 15.21
C HIS A 38 34.73 33.89 16.25
N PHE A 39 34.51 33.43 17.48
CA PHE A 39 35.42 33.69 18.61
C PHE A 39 36.17 32.43 19.11
N GLY A 40 35.89 31.26 18.53
CA GLY A 40 36.55 29.97 18.84
C GLY A 40 36.04 29.24 20.08
N LYS A 41 35.29 29.91 20.97
CA LYS A 41 34.72 29.35 22.21
C LYS A 41 33.26 29.80 22.37
N ALA A 42 32.43 28.98 23.02
CA ALA A 42 30.99 29.27 23.23
C ALA A 42 30.48 28.87 24.62
N ASP A 43 31.33 28.27 25.45
CA ASP A 43 30.89 27.71 26.74
C ASP A 43 30.52 28.81 27.75
N ASN A 44 30.96 30.03 27.49
CA ASN A 44 30.73 31.24 28.31
C ASN A 44 29.67 32.19 27.69
N VAL A 45 28.91 31.77 26.66
CA VAL A 45 27.99 32.67 25.95
C VAL A 45 26.55 32.33 26.21
N HIS A 46 25.79 33.36 26.55
CA HIS A 46 24.36 33.32 26.74
C HIS A 46 23.66 34.22 25.69
N VAL A 47 22.73 33.63 25.00
CA VAL A 47 21.84 34.36 24.08
C VAL A 47 20.46 34.41 24.71
N THR A 48 19.86 35.56 24.76
CA THR A 48 18.48 35.73 25.24
C THR A 48 17.70 36.45 24.17
N ILE A 49 16.57 35.86 23.75
CA ILE A 49 15.62 36.50 22.82
C ILE A 49 14.39 36.89 23.61
N ASN A 50 14.01 38.18 23.50
CA ASN A 50 12.74 38.65 24.02
C ASN A 50 11.62 38.04 23.16
N ARG A 51 10.77 37.21 23.75
CA ARG A 51 9.72 36.49 23.03
C ARG A 51 8.57 37.34 22.55
N GLU A 52 8.45 38.60 23.06
CA GLU A 52 7.43 39.55 22.64
C GLU A 52 7.92 40.51 21.54
N THR A 53 9.17 41.03 21.68
CA THR A 53 9.72 42.03 20.78
C THR A 53 10.62 41.46 19.69
N GLY A 54 11.13 40.23 19.88
CA GLY A 54 12.10 39.60 19.00
C GLY A 54 13.49 40.19 19.09
N ASP A 55 13.75 41.04 20.11
CA ASP A 55 15.07 41.58 20.35
C ASP A 55 15.96 40.52 20.96
N PHE A 56 17.14 40.39 20.43
CA PHE A 56 18.11 39.46 20.98
C PHE A 56 19.29 40.23 21.64
N SER A 57 19.76 39.65 22.72
CA SER A 57 20.93 40.13 23.46
C SER A 57 21.91 39.00 23.64
N VAL A 58 23.16 39.24 23.36
CA VAL A 58 24.24 38.24 23.51
C VAL A 58 25.16 38.72 24.59
N TYR A 59 25.37 37.91 25.61
CA TYR A 59 26.25 38.17 26.72
C TYR A 59 27.29 37.07 26.79
N ALA A 60 28.56 37.45 27.10
CA ALA A 60 29.60 36.50 27.42
C ALA A 60 29.97 36.68 28.90
N ASP A 61 30.02 35.56 29.61
CA ASP A 61 30.59 35.51 30.96
C ASP A 61 32.09 35.64 30.85
N ARG A 62 32.66 36.78 31.29
CA ARG A 62 34.07 37.06 31.22
C ARG A 62 34.63 37.26 32.60
N ARG A 63 35.85 36.70 32.83
CA ARG A 63 36.56 36.88 34.08
C ARG A 63 37.25 38.24 34.08
N VAL A 64 37.12 38.98 35.18
CA VAL A 64 37.82 40.27 35.36
C VAL A 64 39.30 40.00 35.67
N VAL A 65 40.20 40.59 34.87
CA VAL A 65 41.64 40.42 34.98
C VAL A 65 42.33 41.83 34.91
N GLU A 66 43.55 41.91 35.41
CA GLU A 66 44.35 43.15 35.27
C GLU A 66 44.82 43.34 33.83
N PHE A 67 45.28 42.24 33.19
CA PHE A 67 45.76 42.20 31.82
C PHE A 67 45.01 41.16 31.06
N VAL A 68 44.38 41.53 29.93
CA VAL A 68 43.59 40.65 29.10
C VAL A 68 44.50 39.86 28.17
N GLU A 69 44.55 38.54 28.33
CA GLU A 69 45.26 37.62 27.44
C GLU A 69 44.30 37.08 26.37
N ASP A 70 43.08 36.70 26.75
CA ASP A 70 42.07 36.20 25.85
C ASP A 70 40.79 37.09 25.91
N PRO A 71 40.60 37.97 24.92
CA PRO A 71 39.42 38.87 24.88
C PRO A 71 38.07 38.12 24.81
N ALA A 72 38.03 36.79 24.52
CA ALA A 72 36.80 36.02 24.51
C ALA A 72 36.38 35.62 25.93
N GLU A 73 37.32 35.36 26.84
CA GLU A 73 37.06 34.90 28.22
C GLU A 73 37.32 35.94 29.27
N GLU A 74 38.05 37.00 28.94
CA GLU A 74 38.55 37.97 29.91
C GLU A 74 38.10 39.39 29.59
N VAL A 75 37.97 40.22 30.63
CA VAL A 75 37.67 41.64 30.56
C VAL A 75 38.58 42.38 31.51
N SER A 76 39.07 43.57 31.09
CA SER A 76 39.93 44.36 31.97
C SER A 76 39.13 44.96 33.14
N LEU A 77 39.79 45.10 34.30
CA LEU A 77 39.19 45.70 35.50
C LEU A 77 38.60 47.09 35.19
N VAL A 78 39.23 47.88 34.34
CA VAL A 78 38.76 49.22 33.92
C VAL A 78 37.44 49.17 33.13
N GLU A 79 37.28 48.17 32.25
CA GLU A 79 36.05 47.96 31.52
C GLU A 79 34.97 47.35 32.40
N ALA A 80 35.33 46.43 33.26
CA ALA A 80 34.44 45.80 34.24
C ALA A 80 33.79 46.85 35.18
N GLN A 81 34.59 47.79 35.68
CA GLN A 81 34.14 48.85 36.58
C GLN A 81 33.25 49.88 35.91
N LYS A 82 33.25 50.00 34.56
CA LYS A 82 32.25 50.82 33.83
C LYS A 82 30.88 50.23 33.88
N GLN A 83 30.75 48.93 34.00
CA GLN A 83 29.48 48.21 34.07
C GLN A 83 29.04 47.95 35.52
N ASN A 84 29.97 47.56 36.39
CA ASN A 84 29.72 47.35 37.79
C ASN A 84 30.86 48.02 38.60
N THR A 85 30.60 49.10 39.27
CA THR A 85 31.55 49.92 40.02
C THR A 85 32.31 49.13 41.12
N ASN A 86 31.72 48.01 41.59
CA ASN A 86 32.26 47.16 42.62
C ASN A 86 32.95 45.91 42.10
N ALA A 87 33.28 45.83 40.80
CA ALA A 87 33.93 44.70 40.20
C ALA A 87 35.41 44.55 40.72
N GLU A 88 35.81 43.36 41.13
CA GLU A 88 37.14 43.00 41.58
C GLU A 88 37.77 41.98 40.60
N VAL A 89 39.10 41.91 40.64
CA VAL A 89 39.84 40.96 39.84
C VAL A 89 39.48 39.53 40.29
N GLY A 90 39.09 38.70 39.37
CA GLY A 90 38.60 37.35 39.60
C GLY A 90 37.10 37.16 39.49
N ASP A 91 36.35 38.24 39.50
CA ASP A 91 34.89 38.19 39.30
C ASP A 91 34.50 37.75 37.88
N ILE A 92 33.32 37.12 37.76
CA ILE A 92 32.74 36.76 36.47
C ILE A 92 31.62 37.76 36.19
N LEU A 93 31.77 38.51 35.10
CA LEU A 93 30.76 39.50 34.65
C LEU A 93 30.13 39.14 33.33
N LYS A 94 28.80 39.37 33.22
CA LYS A 94 28.06 39.25 31.96
C LYS A 94 28.34 40.52 31.14
N VAL A 95 29.19 40.40 30.14
CA VAL A 95 29.60 41.50 29.28
C VAL A 95 28.79 41.41 27.97
N PRO A 96 28.06 42.48 27.59
CA PRO A 96 27.31 42.49 26.33
C PRO A 96 28.27 42.47 25.14
N VAL A 97 27.99 41.58 24.19
CA VAL A 97 28.78 41.47 22.96
C VAL A 97 28.21 42.41 21.91
N HIS A 98 28.87 43.56 21.73
CA HIS A 98 28.50 44.55 20.74
C HIS A 98 29.44 44.44 19.52
N SER A 99 28.94 43.89 18.43
CA SER A 99 29.66 43.87 17.16
C SER A 99 28.67 43.97 15.99
N ASP A 100 28.80 45.02 15.19
CA ASP A 100 28.02 45.21 13.98
C ASP A 100 28.22 44.07 12.98
N LYS A 101 29.42 43.47 12.96
CA LYS A 101 29.76 42.30 12.16
C LYS A 101 29.00 41.07 12.63
N PHE A 102 28.93 40.86 13.96
CA PHE A 102 28.20 39.75 14.55
C PHE A 102 26.67 39.85 14.27
N GLY A 103 26.11 41.06 14.38
CA GLY A 103 24.68 41.33 14.08
C GLY A 103 24.27 40.90 12.66
N ARG A 104 25.12 41.11 11.64
CA ARG A 104 24.86 40.68 10.27
C ARG A 104 24.93 39.16 10.14
N ILE A 105 25.95 38.55 10.74
CA ILE A 105 26.13 37.08 10.76
C ILE A 105 24.95 36.44 11.49
N ALA A 106 24.57 36.96 12.64
CA ALA A 106 23.42 36.52 13.42
C ALA A 106 22.10 36.53 12.64
N THR A 107 21.81 37.63 11.92
CA THR A 107 20.61 37.75 11.09
C THR A 107 20.60 36.74 9.94
N GLN A 108 21.76 36.52 9.29
CA GLN A 108 21.85 35.53 8.20
C GLN A 108 21.70 34.11 8.72
N ASN A 109 22.29 33.80 9.88
CA ASN A 109 22.15 32.48 10.50
C ASN A 109 20.73 32.23 10.97
N ALA A 110 20.07 33.19 11.60
CA ALA A 110 18.65 33.10 11.99
C ALA A 110 17.76 32.79 10.80
N LYS A 111 17.95 33.49 9.67
CA LYS A 111 17.23 33.20 8.41
C LYS A 111 17.46 31.78 7.94
N ASN A 112 18.71 31.30 7.93
CA ASN A 112 19.05 29.95 7.47
C ASN A 112 18.42 28.89 8.37
N VAL A 113 18.43 29.09 9.70
CA VAL A 113 17.84 28.18 10.68
C VAL A 113 16.32 28.11 10.53
N ILE A 114 15.65 29.25 10.35
CA ILE A 114 14.21 29.30 10.09
C ILE A 114 13.89 28.48 8.83
N LEU A 115 14.61 28.74 7.73
CA LEU A 115 14.39 28.00 6.48
C LEU A 115 14.67 26.50 6.64
N GLN A 116 15.66 26.14 7.44
CA GLN A 116 15.95 24.73 7.75
C GLN A 116 14.83 24.09 8.55
N LYS A 117 14.31 24.77 9.59
CA LYS A 117 13.20 24.27 10.41
C LYS A 117 11.91 24.11 9.59
N ILE A 118 11.60 25.08 8.74
CA ILE A 118 10.46 24.97 7.81
C ILE A 118 10.59 23.70 6.95
N ARG A 119 11.77 23.47 6.36
CA ARG A 119 12.01 22.26 5.54
C ARG A 119 11.95 20.97 6.35
N GLU A 120 12.39 20.99 7.61
CA GLU A 120 12.30 19.83 8.51
C GLU A 120 10.84 19.48 8.81
N GLU A 121 10.01 20.48 9.14
CA GLU A 121 8.60 20.27 9.41
C GLU A 121 7.81 19.88 8.13
N GLU A 122 8.07 20.55 7.01
CA GLU A 122 7.48 20.12 5.72
C GLU A 122 7.82 18.67 5.39
N ARG A 123 9.06 18.24 5.63
CA ARG A 123 9.47 16.83 5.44
C ARG A 123 8.74 15.89 6.39
N LYS A 124 8.57 16.28 7.65
CA LYS A 124 7.85 15.48 8.64
C LYS A 124 6.39 15.30 8.25
N VAL A 125 5.71 16.39 7.86
CA VAL A 125 4.32 16.34 7.39
C VAL A 125 4.19 15.44 6.16
N LEU A 126 5.13 15.54 5.21
CA LEU A 126 5.15 14.67 4.03
C LEU A 126 5.40 13.21 4.42
N PHE A 127 6.33 12.97 5.35
CA PHE A 127 6.60 11.62 5.85
C PHE A 127 5.35 11.03 6.51
N ASP A 128 4.73 11.74 7.44
CA ASP A 128 3.53 11.28 8.14
C ASP A 128 2.37 11.00 7.17
N GLN A 129 2.18 11.87 6.17
CA GLN A 129 1.15 11.70 5.14
C GLN A 129 1.36 10.41 4.33
N TYR A 130 2.58 10.15 3.86
CA TYR A 130 2.84 8.96 3.04
C TYR A 130 3.05 7.69 3.85
N HIS A 131 3.53 7.80 5.09
CA HIS A 131 3.60 6.68 6.02
C HIS A 131 2.20 6.15 6.37
N GLY A 132 1.23 7.04 6.56
CA GLY A 132 -0.18 6.65 6.72
C GLY A 132 -0.79 5.96 5.49
N ASN A 133 -0.18 6.15 4.32
CA ASN A 133 -0.59 5.50 3.07
C ASN A 133 0.26 4.26 2.72
N GLU A 134 1.09 3.76 3.63
CA GLU A 134 1.78 2.48 3.44
C GLU A 134 0.77 1.35 3.24
N LYS A 135 1.11 0.41 2.35
CA LYS A 135 0.23 -0.70 1.95
C LYS A 135 -1.05 -0.28 1.22
N GLU A 136 -1.10 0.96 0.73
CA GLU A 136 -2.18 1.47 -0.11
C GLU A 136 -1.72 1.63 -1.57
N VAL A 137 -2.70 1.71 -2.48
CA VAL A 137 -2.46 2.01 -3.89
C VAL A 137 -2.67 3.49 -4.14
N VAL A 138 -1.69 4.11 -4.76
CA VAL A 138 -1.74 5.50 -5.16
C VAL A 138 -1.51 5.64 -6.66
N THR A 139 -2.14 6.66 -7.26
CA THR A 139 -1.88 7.01 -8.65
C THR A 139 -0.72 7.99 -8.71
N GLY A 140 0.32 7.63 -9.46
CA GLY A 140 1.46 8.49 -9.71
C GLY A 140 1.66 8.78 -11.17
N ILE A 141 2.48 9.78 -11.47
CA ILE A 141 2.87 10.17 -12.82
C ILE A 141 4.35 9.83 -13.01
N VAL A 142 4.65 9.06 -14.03
CA VAL A 142 6.04 8.74 -14.40
C VAL A 142 6.75 10.02 -14.82
N GLN A 143 7.83 10.36 -14.10
CA GLN A 143 8.64 11.54 -14.44
C GLN A 143 9.80 11.18 -15.39
N ARG A 144 10.63 10.28 -14.95
CA ARG A 144 11.86 9.87 -15.66
C ARG A 144 12.34 8.50 -15.23
N VAL A 145 13.12 7.88 -16.09
CA VAL A 145 13.88 6.67 -15.78
C VAL A 145 15.32 7.08 -15.45
N VAL A 146 15.82 6.64 -14.29
CA VAL A 146 17.19 6.91 -13.82
C VAL A 146 17.91 5.59 -13.63
N GLY A 147 18.77 5.23 -14.58
CA GLY A 147 19.34 3.89 -14.65
C GLY A 147 18.25 2.84 -14.88
N HIS A 148 18.11 1.90 -13.96
CA HIS A 148 17.06 0.87 -13.99
C HIS A 148 15.82 1.22 -13.12
N ASN A 149 15.85 2.34 -12.39
CA ASN A 149 14.75 2.75 -11.52
C ASN A 149 13.87 3.79 -12.22
N VAL A 150 12.58 3.76 -11.93
CA VAL A 150 11.60 4.73 -12.42
C VAL A 150 11.23 5.69 -11.29
N SER A 151 11.34 7.00 -11.55
CA SER A 151 10.85 8.04 -10.65
C SER A 151 9.39 8.32 -10.97
N VAL A 152 8.54 8.20 -9.95
CA VAL A 152 7.09 8.38 -10.04
C VAL A 152 6.68 9.51 -9.11
N ASN A 153 6.08 10.56 -9.65
CA ASN A 153 5.56 11.68 -8.86
C ASN A 153 4.19 11.35 -8.28
N LEU A 154 4.08 11.44 -6.97
CA LEU A 154 2.82 11.22 -6.22
C LEU A 154 2.09 12.52 -5.88
N GLY A 155 2.44 13.63 -6.54
CA GLY A 155 1.90 14.96 -6.31
C GLY A 155 2.83 15.81 -5.43
N LYS A 156 2.97 15.51 -4.15
CA LYS A 156 3.82 16.28 -3.23
C LYS A 156 5.23 15.71 -3.05
N ALA A 157 5.44 14.44 -3.36
CA ALA A 157 6.73 13.77 -3.24
C ALA A 157 6.96 12.81 -4.40
N ASP A 158 8.23 12.51 -4.65
CA ASP A 158 8.64 11.54 -5.65
C ASP A 158 8.89 10.18 -5.01
N ALA A 159 8.34 9.13 -5.63
CA ALA A 159 8.54 7.75 -5.27
C ALA A 159 9.53 7.06 -6.21
N ILE A 160 10.14 5.99 -5.72
CA ILE A 160 11.09 5.18 -6.47
C ILE A 160 10.48 3.81 -6.73
N LEU A 161 10.27 3.49 -8.00
CA LEU A 161 9.94 2.15 -8.46
C LEU A 161 11.25 1.47 -8.88
N ALA A 162 11.80 0.66 -7.99
CA ALA A 162 13.06 -0.05 -8.19
C ALA A 162 12.93 -1.13 -9.27
N GLU A 163 14.04 -1.55 -9.89
CA GLU A 163 14.05 -2.53 -10.97
C GLU A 163 13.38 -3.87 -10.58
N ASN A 164 13.64 -4.36 -9.36
CA ASN A 164 13.05 -5.59 -8.83
C ASN A 164 11.55 -5.47 -8.52
N GLU A 165 11.04 -4.25 -8.43
CA GLU A 165 9.63 -3.93 -8.20
C GLU A 165 8.86 -3.59 -9.48
N GLN A 166 9.55 -3.61 -10.63
CA GLN A 166 8.96 -3.45 -11.95
C GLN A 166 8.53 -4.79 -12.53
N VAL A 167 7.40 -4.80 -13.20
CA VAL A 167 6.93 -5.99 -13.92
C VAL A 167 7.76 -6.17 -15.19
N LYS A 168 8.27 -7.37 -15.40
CA LYS A 168 9.07 -7.69 -16.60
C LYS A 168 8.24 -7.45 -17.87
N GLY A 169 8.79 -6.64 -18.78
CA GLY A 169 8.10 -6.30 -20.03
C GLY A 169 7.22 -5.04 -19.96
N GLU A 170 6.96 -4.47 -18.78
CA GLU A 170 6.34 -3.16 -18.71
C GLU A 170 7.30 -2.05 -19.16
N THR A 171 6.80 -1.15 -19.99
CA THR A 171 7.52 0.06 -20.41
C THR A 171 6.85 1.27 -19.82
N PHE A 172 7.62 2.20 -19.27
CA PHE A 172 7.13 3.42 -18.64
C PHE A 172 7.48 4.63 -19.48
N LYS A 173 6.46 5.38 -19.89
CA LYS A 173 6.64 6.62 -20.65
C LYS A 173 6.54 7.83 -19.73
N PRO A 174 7.37 8.87 -19.91
CA PRO A 174 7.20 10.13 -19.20
C PRO A 174 5.76 10.66 -19.33
N THR A 175 5.23 11.23 -18.25
CA THR A 175 3.85 11.76 -18.11
C THR A 175 2.74 10.71 -18.05
N GLU A 176 3.07 9.44 -18.14
CA GLU A 176 2.11 8.35 -18.01
C GLU A 176 1.61 8.24 -16.57
N ARG A 177 0.31 8.02 -16.39
CA ARG A 177 -0.29 7.74 -15.08
C ARG A 177 -0.26 6.25 -14.83
N ILE A 178 0.21 5.86 -13.66
CA ILE A 178 0.28 4.46 -13.23
C ILE A 178 -0.22 4.34 -11.79
N LYS A 179 -0.90 3.24 -11.48
CA LYS A 179 -1.20 2.86 -10.10
C LYS A 179 -0.03 2.08 -9.53
N VAL A 180 0.43 2.46 -8.36
CA VAL A 180 1.56 1.81 -7.65
C VAL A 180 1.19 1.54 -6.20
N TYR A 181 1.71 0.45 -5.66
CA TYR A 181 1.54 0.07 -4.27
C TYR A 181 2.69 0.62 -3.44
N ILE A 182 2.41 1.33 -2.34
CA ILE A 182 3.44 1.84 -1.44
C ILE A 182 3.93 0.69 -0.56
N LEU A 183 5.19 0.31 -0.72
CA LEU A 183 5.83 -0.73 0.08
C LEU A 183 6.26 -0.20 1.45
N GLU A 184 6.99 0.89 1.44
CA GLU A 184 7.66 1.43 2.62
C GLU A 184 7.99 2.91 2.41
N VAL A 185 7.89 3.69 3.47
CA VAL A 185 8.31 5.10 3.50
C VAL A 185 9.42 5.26 4.53
N LYS A 186 10.62 5.62 4.07
CA LYS A 186 11.79 5.85 4.93
C LYS A 186 12.03 7.33 5.14
N ASP A 187 12.22 7.74 6.38
CA ASP A 187 12.71 9.08 6.65
C ASP A 187 14.20 9.18 6.33
N THR A 188 14.56 10.19 5.54
CA THR A 188 15.97 10.48 5.24
C THR A 188 16.26 11.97 5.39
N PRO A 189 17.52 12.35 5.65
CA PRO A 189 17.90 13.75 5.77
C PRO A 189 17.54 14.63 4.56
N LYS A 190 17.32 14.03 3.40
CA LYS A 190 16.94 14.72 2.15
C LYS A 190 15.42 14.76 1.91
N GLY A 191 14.63 14.09 2.76
CA GLY A 191 13.18 13.97 2.66
C GLY A 191 12.71 12.51 2.68
N PRO A 192 11.39 12.27 2.72
CA PRO A 192 10.85 10.93 2.73
C PRO A 192 11.23 10.18 1.43
N ARG A 193 11.76 8.99 1.59
CA ARG A 193 12.04 8.08 0.47
C ARG A 193 10.92 7.06 0.38
N ILE A 194 10.07 7.23 -0.60
CA ILE A 194 8.90 6.38 -0.83
C ILE A 194 9.28 5.28 -1.82
N LEU A 195 9.20 4.02 -1.37
CA LEU A 195 9.41 2.86 -2.23
C LEU A 195 8.06 2.32 -2.67
N VAL A 196 7.91 2.12 -3.96
CA VAL A 196 6.68 1.62 -4.56
C VAL A 196 6.91 0.38 -5.40
N SER A 197 5.87 -0.43 -5.55
CA SER A 197 5.91 -1.69 -6.30
C SER A 197 4.74 -1.83 -7.27
N ARG A 198 5.02 -2.50 -8.38
CA ARG A 198 4.01 -3.04 -9.30
C ARG A 198 3.98 -4.58 -9.31
N THR A 199 4.93 -5.22 -8.62
CA THR A 199 5.01 -6.69 -8.52
C THR A 199 4.31 -7.25 -7.30
N HIS A 200 4.13 -6.45 -6.24
CA HIS A 200 3.59 -6.91 -4.97
C HIS A 200 2.12 -7.38 -5.09
N PRO A 201 1.73 -8.54 -4.47
CA PRO A 201 0.34 -9.02 -4.49
C PRO A 201 -0.67 -8.04 -3.91
N GLY A 202 -0.25 -7.21 -2.94
CA GLY A 202 -1.07 -6.17 -2.33
C GLY A 202 -1.61 -5.15 -3.36
N LEU A 203 -0.90 -4.92 -4.47
CA LEU A 203 -1.43 -4.10 -5.57
C LEU A 203 -2.75 -4.66 -6.09
N VAL A 204 -2.80 -5.96 -6.37
CA VAL A 204 -4.00 -6.63 -6.89
C VAL A 204 -5.12 -6.56 -5.86
N LYS A 205 -4.83 -6.85 -4.58
CA LYS A 205 -5.83 -6.77 -3.50
C LYS A 205 -6.47 -5.39 -3.42
N ARG A 206 -5.66 -4.33 -3.41
CA ARG A 206 -6.17 -2.94 -3.33
C ARG A 206 -6.90 -2.50 -4.61
N LEU A 207 -6.53 -3.04 -5.78
CA LEU A 207 -7.28 -2.80 -7.00
C LEU A 207 -8.69 -3.42 -6.91
N PHE A 208 -8.83 -4.63 -6.39
CA PHE A 208 -10.14 -5.23 -6.14
C PHE A 208 -10.95 -4.43 -5.12
N GLU A 209 -10.36 -3.98 -4.02
CA GLU A 209 -11.01 -3.12 -3.03
C GLU A 209 -11.49 -1.78 -3.62
N SER A 210 -10.84 -1.28 -4.68
CA SER A 210 -11.25 -0.05 -5.35
C SER A 210 -12.36 -0.24 -6.39
N GLU A 211 -12.42 -1.42 -7.05
CA GLU A 211 -13.35 -1.71 -8.15
C GLU A 211 -14.60 -2.48 -7.69
N VAL A 212 -14.50 -3.22 -6.59
CA VAL A 212 -15.55 -4.12 -6.08
C VAL A 212 -16.04 -3.61 -4.74
N ALA A 213 -17.27 -3.11 -4.70
CA ALA A 213 -17.86 -2.54 -3.49
C ALA A 213 -17.98 -3.59 -2.37
N GLU A 214 -18.34 -4.82 -2.73
CA GLU A 214 -18.51 -5.95 -1.81
C GLU A 214 -17.18 -6.41 -1.18
N VAL A 215 -16.05 -6.15 -1.83
CA VAL A 215 -14.71 -6.37 -1.25
C VAL A 215 -14.32 -5.22 -0.34
N LYS A 216 -14.73 -3.99 -0.70
CA LYS A 216 -14.42 -2.79 0.08
C LYS A 216 -15.17 -2.74 1.41
N ASP A 217 -16.42 -3.16 1.43
CA ASP A 217 -17.26 -3.17 2.63
C ASP A 217 -17.06 -4.43 3.50
N GLY A 218 -16.30 -5.43 2.98
CA GLY A 218 -15.97 -6.65 3.68
C GLY A 218 -17.01 -7.77 3.57
N THR A 219 -18.06 -7.61 2.76
CA THR A 219 -19.01 -8.69 2.43
C THR A 219 -18.29 -9.84 1.73
N VAL A 220 -17.40 -9.50 0.78
CA VAL A 220 -16.51 -10.45 0.11
C VAL A 220 -15.09 -10.23 0.62
N GLU A 221 -14.44 -11.29 1.09
CA GLU A 221 -13.08 -11.26 1.59
C GLU A 221 -12.13 -11.98 0.64
N ILE A 222 -11.01 -11.34 0.30
CA ILE A 222 -9.90 -11.97 -0.41
C ILE A 222 -9.03 -12.68 0.62
N LYS A 223 -9.13 -14.02 0.72
CA LYS A 223 -8.41 -14.84 1.70
C LYS A 223 -6.94 -15.00 1.34
N THR A 224 -6.64 -15.39 0.10
CA THR A 224 -5.27 -15.62 -0.36
C THR A 224 -5.07 -15.16 -1.80
N ILE A 225 -3.82 -14.76 -2.12
CA ILE A 225 -3.40 -14.33 -3.45
C ILE A 225 -2.06 -14.98 -3.79
N ALA A 226 -1.99 -15.61 -4.95
CA ALA A 226 -0.74 -16.06 -5.55
C ALA A 226 -0.53 -15.35 -6.88
N ARG A 227 0.60 -14.65 -7.04
CA ARG A 227 0.87 -13.78 -8.18
C ARG A 227 2.21 -14.09 -8.84
N GLU A 228 2.21 -14.18 -10.16
CA GLU A 228 3.37 -14.05 -11.03
C GLU A 228 3.18 -12.77 -11.85
N ALA A 229 3.74 -11.69 -11.35
CA ALA A 229 3.50 -10.34 -11.87
C ALA A 229 3.77 -10.23 -13.37
N GLY A 230 2.82 -9.61 -14.09
CA GLY A 230 2.85 -9.45 -15.54
C GLY A 230 2.45 -10.71 -16.33
N SER A 231 2.14 -11.82 -15.66
CA SER A 231 1.72 -13.06 -16.31
C SER A 231 0.34 -13.50 -15.83
N ARG A 232 0.23 -13.95 -14.58
CA ARG A 232 -1.01 -14.48 -14.03
C ARG A 232 -1.10 -14.32 -12.53
N THR A 233 -2.30 -14.03 -12.04
CA THR A 233 -2.65 -14.00 -10.62
C THR A 233 -3.83 -14.93 -10.37
N LYS A 234 -3.75 -15.70 -9.27
CA LYS A 234 -4.88 -16.43 -8.71
C LYS A 234 -5.26 -15.82 -7.38
N LEU A 235 -6.54 -15.64 -7.13
CA LEU A 235 -7.04 -15.19 -5.84
C LEU A 235 -8.21 -16.06 -5.38
N ALA A 236 -8.22 -16.39 -4.09
CA ALA A 236 -9.29 -17.11 -3.45
C ALA A 236 -10.15 -16.14 -2.65
N VAL A 237 -11.44 -16.13 -2.93
CA VAL A 237 -12.43 -15.23 -2.34
C VAL A 237 -13.46 -16.00 -1.54
N TRP A 238 -13.97 -15.39 -0.49
CA TRP A 238 -14.98 -15.92 0.39
C TRP A 238 -16.04 -14.87 0.64
N SER A 239 -17.32 -15.26 0.71
CA SER A 239 -18.39 -14.37 1.11
C SER A 239 -18.80 -14.61 2.56
N ASN A 240 -18.91 -13.53 3.33
CA ASN A 240 -19.49 -13.56 4.67
C ASN A 240 -21.02 -13.55 4.66
N ASP A 241 -21.62 -13.25 3.50
CA ASP A 241 -23.05 -13.29 3.25
C ASP A 241 -23.39 -14.45 2.31
N PRO A 242 -24.21 -15.43 2.74
CA PRO A 242 -24.56 -16.59 1.92
C PRO A 242 -25.34 -16.26 0.64
N ASP A 243 -25.98 -15.08 0.59
CA ASP A 243 -26.74 -14.64 -0.57
C ASP A 243 -25.88 -13.97 -1.65
N VAL A 244 -24.58 -13.76 -1.36
CA VAL A 244 -23.64 -13.10 -2.27
C VAL A 244 -22.65 -14.10 -2.84
N ASP A 245 -22.67 -14.31 -4.15
CA ASP A 245 -21.62 -15.06 -4.85
C ASP A 245 -20.30 -14.25 -4.89
N PRO A 246 -19.24 -14.69 -4.18
CA PRO A 246 -18.00 -13.92 -4.09
C PRO A 246 -17.24 -13.85 -5.41
N VAL A 247 -17.32 -14.89 -6.25
CA VAL A 247 -16.67 -14.91 -7.57
C VAL A 247 -17.42 -14.00 -8.53
N GLY A 248 -18.75 -14.12 -8.58
CA GLY A 248 -19.60 -13.26 -9.42
C GLY A 248 -19.45 -11.77 -9.08
N ALA A 249 -19.41 -11.42 -7.79
CA ALA A 249 -19.18 -10.05 -7.33
C ALA A 249 -17.84 -9.48 -7.83
N CYS A 250 -16.76 -10.26 -7.74
CA CYS A 250 -15.44 -9.86 -8.20
C CYS A 250 -15.32 -9.79 -9.73
N VAL A 251 -15.95 -10.68 -10.45
CA VAL A 251 -15.95 -10.72 -11.92
C VAL A 251 -16.77 -9.56 -12.48
N GLY A 252 -17.96 -9.34 -11.91
CA GLY A 252 -18.93 -8.34 -12.36
C GLY A 252 -19.65 -8.72 -13.64
N VAL A 253 -20.63 -7.91 -14.03
CA VAL A 253 -21.45 -8.15 -15.22
C VAL A 253 -20.58 -8.21 -16.47
N ASN A 254 -20.66 -9.30 -17.21
CA ASN A 254 -19.84 -9.56 -18.41
C ASN A 254 -18.32 -9.43 -18.17
N GLY A 255 -17.86 -9.63 -16.94
CA GLY A 255 -16.44 -9.52 -16.60
C GLY A 255 -15.91 -8.08 -16.56
N ALA A 256 -16.77 -7.08 -16.45
CA ALA A 256 -16.38 -5.67 -16.53
C ALA A 256 -15.39 -5.27 -15.41
N ARG A 257 -15.65 -5.70 -14.16
CA ARG A 257 -14.81 -5.36 -13.01
C ARG A 257 -13.42 -5.99 -13.13
N VAL A 258 -13.35 -7.30 -13.37
CA VAL A 258 -12.05 -7.98 -13.53
C VAL A 258 -11.28 -7.47 -14.75
N SER A 259 -11.98 -7.13 -15.86
CA SER A 259 -11.34 -6.58 -17.06
C SER A 259 -10.73 -5.21 -16.82
N ALA A 260 -11.36 -4.36 -15.99
CA ALA A 260 -10.77 -3.07 -15.60
C ALA A 260 -9.41 -3.26 -14.85
N ILE A 261 -9.37 -4.25 -13.95
CA ILE A 261 -8.14 -4.57 -13.20
C ILE A 261 -7.08 -5.19 -14.12
N VAL A 262 -7.47 -6.12 -15.01
CA VAL A 262 -6.57 -6.70 -16.02
C VAL A 262 -5.95 -5.62 -16.92
N ASN A 263 -6.73 -4.63 -17.32
CA ASN A 263 -6.25 -3.50 -18.12
C ASN A 263 -5.24 -2.63 -17.35
N GLU A 264 -5.52 -2.34 -16.06
CA GLU A 264 -4.57 -1.60 -15.20
C GLU A 264 -3.25 -2.37 -15.02
N LEU A 265 -3.31 -3.70 -14.94
CA LEU A 265 -2.17 -4.60 -14.86
C LEU A 265 -1.57 -4.98 -16.23
N ARG A 266 -1.97 -4.27 -17.28
CA ARG A 266 -1.47 -4.40 -18.66
C ARG A 266 -1.56 -5.81 -19.25
N GLY A 267 -2.68 -6.49 -18.98
CA GLY A 267 -3.00 -7.80 -19.55
C GLY A 267 -2.58 -8.98 -18.69
N GLU A 268 -2.20 -8.78 -17.42
CA GLU A 268 -2.00 -9.86 -16.45
C GLU A 268 -3.32 -10.62 -16.24
N LYS A 269 -3.32 -11.92 -16.48
CA LYS A 269 -4.51 -12.76 -16.34
C LYS A 269 -4.88 -12.96 -14.87
N ILE A 270 -6.16 -12.90 -14.57
CA ILE A 270 -6.66 -13.06 -13.18
C ILE A 270 -7.64 -14.22 -13.14
N ASP A 271 -7.35 -15.22 -12.32
CA ASP A 271 -8.24 -16.32 -11.98
C ASP A 271 -8.81 -16.10 -10.58
N ILE A 272 -10.12 -16.05 -10.47
CA ILE A 272 -10.84 -15.87 -9.21
C ILE A 272 -11.50 -17.20 -8.88
N ILE A 273 -11.26 -17.72 -7.68
CA ILE A 273 -11.79 -19.00 -7.22
C ILE A 273 -12.46 -18.85 -5.87
N ASN A 274 -13.40 -19.73 -5.55
CA ASN A 274 -13.96 -19.82 -4.23
C ASN A 274 -12.91 -20.36 -3.25
N TRP A 275 -12.78 -19.68 -2.12
CA TRP A 275 -12.02 -20.20 -0.98
C TRP A 275 -12.89 -21.21 -0.22
N ASP A 276 -12.27 -22.25 0.29
CA ASP A 276 -12.92 -23.26 1.13
C ASP A 276 -12.02 -23.62 2.32
N GLU A 277 -12.61 -23.93 3.46
CA GLU A 277 -11.88 -24.38 4.65
C GLU A 277 -11.31 -25.79 4.46
N ASN A 278 -11.99 -26.61 3.66
CA ASN A 278 -11.51 -27.95 3.29
C ASN A 278 -10.35 -27.81 2.28
N PRO A 279 -9.13 -28.25 2.63
CA PRO A 279 -7.98 -28.16 1.75
C PRO A 279 -8.16 -28.85 0.41
N ALA A 280 -8.88 -29.97 0.37
CA ALA A 280 -9.10 -30.72 -0.86
C ALA A 280 -9.94 -29.92 -1.85
N ILE A 281 -11.03 -29.30 -1.39
CA ILE A 281 -11.90 -28.44 -2.21
C ILE A 281 -11.13 -27.18 -2.65
N LEU A 282 -10.35 -26.58 -1.74
CA LEU A 282 -9.55 -25.39 -2.08
C LEU A 282 -8.51 -25.70 -3.15
N ILE A 283 -7.85 -26.86 -3.08
CA ILE A 283 -6.84 -27.31 -4.08
C ILE A 283 -7.52 -27.59 -5.42
N GLU A 284 -8.68 -28.26 -5.42
CA GLU A 284 -9.49 -28.48 -6.62
C GLU A 284 -9.83 -27.15 -7.30
N ASN A 285 -10.40 -26.21 -6.56
CA ASN A 285 -10.72 -24.85 -7.04
C ASN A 285 -9.47 -24.13 -7.56
N ALA A 286 -8.33 -24.26 -6.88
CA ALA A 286 -7.09 -23.60 -7.24
C ALA A 286 -6.49 -24.10 -8.56
N LEU A 287 -6.78 -25.32 -8.96
CA LEU A 287 -6.33 -25.90 -10.23
C LEU A 287 -7.20 -25.50 -11.42
N SER A 288 -8.34 -24.83 -11.18
CA SER A 288 -9.15 -24.25 -12.25
C SER A 288 -8.26 -23.54 -13.30
N PRO A 289 -8.56 -23.68 -14.62
CA PRO A 289 -9.74 -24.29 -15.25
C PRO A 289 -9.65 -25.81 -15.48
N ALA A 290 -8.62 -26.50 -14.99
CA ALA A 290 -8.53 -27.95 -15.12
C ALA A 290 -9.58 -28.63 -14.22
N LYS A 291 -10.19 -29.69 -14.75
CA LYS A 291 -11.11 -30.53 -13.97
C LYS A 291 -10.28 -31.58 -13.20
N VAL A 292 -10.62 -31.77 -11.96
CA VAL A 292 -9.96 -32.71 -11.05
C VAL A 292 -10.92 -33.87 -10.81
N ILE A 293 -10.37 -35.11 -10.73
CA ILE A 293 -11.12 -36.32 -10.39
C ILE A 293 -11.11 -36.51 -8.88
N ALA A 294 -9.93 -36.42 -8.27
CA ALA A 294 -9.76 -36.63 -6.84
C ALA A 294 -8.61 -35.77 -6.28
N VAL A 295 -8.75 -35.36 -5.03
CA VAL A 295 -7.70 -34.71 -4.26
C VAL A 295 -7.53 -35.41 -2.93
N MET A 296 -6.35 -35.93 -2.69
CA MET A 296 -5.92 -36.53 -1.42
C MET A 296 -4.96 -35.52 -0.76
N ALA A 297 -5.46 -34.75 0.20
CA ALA A 297 -4.70 -33.73 0.91
C ALA A 297 -4.36 -34.20 2.33
N ASP A 298 -3.09 -34.08 2.70
CA ASP A 298 -2.60 -34.23 4.07
C ASP A 298 -2.36 -32.86 4.69
N PRO A 299 -3.21 -32.39 5.62
CA PRO A 299 -3.07 -31.11 6.27
C PRO A 299 -1.85 -31.01 7.19
N ASP A 300 -1.39 -32.12 7.76
CA ASP A 300 -0.27 -32.15 8.71
C ASP A 300 1.07 -31.97 7.99
N GLU A 301 1.27 -32.69 6.89
CA GLU A 301 2.47 -32.58 6.06
C GLU A 301 2.36 -31.45 5.01
N LYS A 302 1.18 -30.89 4.83
CA LYS A 302 0.87 -29.91 3.76
C LYS A 302 1.27 -30.41 2.37
N THR A 303 0.97 -31.66 2.11
CA THR A 303 1.13 -32.31 0.80
C THR A 303 -0.23 -32.66 0.25
N ALA A 304 -0.35 -32.71 -1.06
CA ALA A 304 -1.57 -33.13 -1.73
C ALA A 304 -1.22 -33.88 -3.02
N LEU A 305 -1.87 -35.03 -3.22
CA LEU A 305 -1.90 -35.73 -4.50
C LEU A 305 -3.22 -35.42 -5.20
N VAL A 306 -3.10 -34.97 -6.45
CA VAL A 306 -4.25 -34.60 -7.28
C VAL A 306 -4.29 -35.46 -8.51
N VAL A 307 -5.41 -36.12 -8.73
CA VAL A 307 -5.67 -36.97 -9.91
C VAL A 307 -6.56 -36.20 -10.90
N VAL A 308 -6.09 -36.12 -12.14
CA VAL A 308 -6.82 -35.46 -13.22
C VAL A 308 -6.98 -36.39 -14.41
N PRO A 309 -8.00 -36.20 -15.26
CA PRO A 309 -8.11 -36.93 -16.52
C PRO A 309 -6.85 -36.73 -17.37
N ASP A 310 -6.42 -37.76 -18.12
CA ASP A 310 -5.18 -37.72 -18.92
C ASP A 310 -5.12 -36.51 -19.85
N TYR A 311 -6.25 -36.15 -20.49
CA TYR A 311 -6.33 -34.99 -21.37
C TYR A 311 -6.29 -33.63 -20.65
N GLN A 312 -6.44 -33.61 -19.32
CA GLN A 312 -6.39 -32.39 -18.50
C GLN A 312 -5.01 -32.17 -17.85
N LEU A 313 -4.11 -33.18 -17.85
CA LEU A 313 -2.82 -33.09 -17.16
C LEU A 313 -2.00 -31.87 -17.58
N SER A 314 -1.90 -31.61 -18.89
CA SER A 314 -1.18 -30.45 -19.40
C SER A 314 -1.82 -29.12 -18.96
N LEU A 315 -3.15 -29.07 -18.83
CA LEU A 315 -3.87 -27.88 -18.38
C LEU A 315 -3.71 -27.66 -16.87
N ALA A 316 -3.78 -28.75 -16.08
CA ALA A 316 -3.57 -28.72 -14.64
C ALA A 316 -2.16 -28.24 -14.26
N ILE A 317 -1.14 -28.72 -14.97
CA ILE A 317 0.25 -28.27 -14.80
C ILE A 317 0.39 -26.83 -15.32
N GLY A 318 -0.19 -26.53 -16.48
CA GLY A 318 -0.06 -25.25 -17.17
C GLY A 318 1.29 -25.05 -17.87
N LYS A 319 1.39 -23.95 -18.65
CA LYS A 319 2.65 -23.59 -19.34
C LYS A 319 3.77 -23.40 -18.30
N GLU A 320 4.89 -24.12 -18.48
CA GLU A 320 6.05 -24.06 -17.58
C GLU A 320 5.71 -24.37 -16.10
N GLY A 321 4.63 -25.12 -15.84
CA GLY A 321 4.18 -25.43 -14.49
C GLY A 321 3.51 -24.25 -13.75
N GLN A 322 3.09 -23.21 -14.47
CA GLN A 322 2.56 -21.99 -13.87
C GLN A 322 1.28 -22.23 -13.06
N ASN A 323 0.32 -23.01 -13.60
CA ASN A 323 -0.94 -23.27 -12.92
C ASN A 323 -0.73 -24.03 -11.61
N ALA A 324 0.03 -25.12 -11.65
CA ALA A 324 0.38 -25.91 -10.46
C ALA A 324 1.16 -25.08 -9.41
N ARG A 325 2.13 -24.28 -9.86
CA ARG A 325 2.93 -23.42 -8.97
C ARG A 325 2.10 -22.33 -8.30
N LEU A 326 1.18 -21.70 -9.02
CA LEU A 326 0.26 -20.72 -8.46
C LEU A 326 -0.73 -21.35 -7.49
N ALA A 327 -1.28 -22.54 -7.83
CA ALA A 327 -2.16 -23.28 -6.94
C ALA A 327 -1.44 -23.67 -5.64
N ALA A 328 -0.22 -24.18 -5.72
CA ALA A 328 0.58 -24.53 -4.55
C ALA A 328 0.86 -23.31 -3.64
N ARG A 329 1.17 -22.14 -4.23
CA ARG A 329 1.38 -20.91 -3.45
C ARG A 329 0.09 -20.37 -2.84
N LEU A 330 -1.04 -20.50 -3.54
CA LEU A 330 -2.34 -20.02 -3.09
C LEU A 330 -2.85 -20.81 -1.89
N THR A 331 -2.72 -22.15 -1.95
CA THR A 331 -3.22 -23.07 -0.93
C THR A 331 -2.21 -23.30 0.20
N GLY A 332 -0.93 -23.09 -0.06
CA GLY A 332 0.16 -23.39 0.88
C GLY A 332 0.52 -24.89 0.95
N PHE A 333 0.04 -25.71 0.00
CA PHE A 333 0.33 -27.13 -0.10
C PHE A 333 1.35 -27.42 -1.19
N LYS A 334 2.14 -28.48 -1.00
CA LYS A 334 2.95 -29.07 -2.06
C LYS A 334 2.04 -30.03 -2.85
N ILE A 335 1.72 -29.63 -4.08
CA ILE A 335 0.77 -30.36 -4.92
C ILE A 335 1.53 -31.22 -5.90
N ASP A 336 1.27 -32.56 -5.88
CA ASP A 336 1.69 -33.53 -6.90
C ASP A 336 0.48 -33.82 -7.80
N ILE A 337 0.65 -33.68 -9.11
CA ILE A 337 -0.44 -33.84 -10.08
C ILE A 337 -0.12 -35.04 -10.95
N LYS A 338 -0.98 -36.04 -10.91
CA LYS A 338 -0.89 -37.25 -11.73
C LYS A 338 -2.10 -37.35 -12.65
N SER A 339 -1.89 -37.95 -13.83
CA SER A 339 -3.03 -38.36 -14.63
C SER A 339 -3.68 -39.61 -14.05
N GLU A 340 -4.90 -39.90 -14.43
CA GLU A 340 -5.65 -41.06 -14.00
C GLU A 340 -4.86 -42.37 -14.30
N THR A 341 -4.31 -42.47 -15.51
CA THR A 341 -3.44 -43.62 -15.90
C THR A 341 -2.20 -43.74 -15.00
N GLN A 342 -1.51 -42.61 -14.74
CA GLN A 342 -0.33 -42.60 -13.89
C GLN A 342 -0.65 -42.97 -12.42
N ALA A 343 -1.79 -42.46 -11.91
CA ALA A 343 -2.23 -42.77 -10.54
C ALA A 343 -2.63 -44.22 -10.34
N ARG A 344 -3.26 -44.84 -11.35
CA ARG A 344 -3.55 -46.27 -11.34
C ARG A 344 -2.27 -47.13 -11.42
N GLU A 345 -1.33 -46.78 -12.29
CA GLU A 345 -0.03 -47.48 -12.41
C GLU A 345 0.82 -47.41 -11.14
N SER A 346 0.78 -46.28 -10.43
CA SER A 346 1.52 -46.10 -9.17
C SER A 346 0.80 -46.70 -7.96
N GLY A 347 -0.44 -47.18 -8.11
CA GLY A 347 -1.24 -47.72 -7.01
C GLY A 347 -1.75 -46.69 -6.01
N ASP A 348 -1.72 -45.42 -6.38
CA ASP A 348 -2.16 -44.33 -5.54
C ASP A 348 -3.67 -44.01 -5.69
N PHE A 349 -4.33 -44.66 -6.66
CA PHE A 349 -5.74 -44.43 -6.95
C PHE A 349 -6.42 -45.74 -7.31
N TYR A 350 -7.43 -46.13 -6.53
CA TYR A 350 -8.30 -47.27 -6.77
C TYR A 350 -9.70 -46.75 -7.07
N ASP A 351 -10.25 -47.11 -8.22
CA ASP A 351 -11.66 -46.90 -8.54
C ASP A 351 -12.49 -47.90 -7.75
N TYR A 352 -13.33 -47.42 -6.85
CA TYR A 352 -14.26 -48.27 -6.08
C TYR A 352 -15.54 -48.64 -6.86
N ASP A 353 -15.66 -48.12 -8.11
CA ASP A 353 -16.92 -48.23 -8.85
C ASP A 353 -17.04 -49.45 -9.81
N GLU A 354 -16.05 -50.36 -9.86
CA GLU A 354 -16.11 -51.47 -10.78
C GLU A 354 -16.41 -52.87 -10.15
N ASP A 355 -16.55 -53.00 -8.82
CA ASP A 355 -16.68 -54.32 -8.19
C ASP A 355 -17.96 -54.57 -7.35
N ASP A 356 -19.00 -53.72 -7.42
CA ASP A 356 -20.25 -53.92 -6.66
C ASP A 356 -21.43 -54.50 -7.48
N ASP A 357 -21.21 -55.00 -8.71
CA ASP A 357 -22.25 -55.62 -9.51
C ASP A 357 -22.25 -57.16 -9.47
N GLU A 358 -21.54 -57.81 -8.54
CA GLU A 358 -21.69 -59.27 -8.32
C GLU A 358 -21.99 -59.54 -6.84
N TYR A 359 -23.22 -59.60 -6.46
CA TYR A 359 -23.81 -60.46 -5.43
C TYR A 359 -25.22 -59.98 -5.04
N TYR A 360 -26.23 -60.29 -5.87
CA TYR A 360 -27.58 -60.64 -5.42
C TYR A 360 -28.16 -61.64 -6.39
N GLU A 361 -27.74 -62.91 -6.26
CA GLU A 361 -28.54 -64.04 -6.69
C GLU A 361 -29.50 -64.40 -5.56
N ASP A 362 -30.77 -64.52 -5.97
CA ASP A 362 -31.82 -65.39 -5.46
C ASP A 362 -32.09 -65.42 -3.95
N ASP A 363 -33.20 -64.81 -3.58
CA ASP A 363 -34.12 -65.47 -2.65
C ASP A 363 -35.56 -65.20 -3.16
N GLU A 364 -36.13 -66.30 -3.73
CA GLU A 364 -37.56 -66.51 -3.98
C GLU A 364 -38.36 -66.31 -2.68
N TYR A 365 -39.35 -65.43 -2.70
CA TYR A 365 -40.53 -65.54 -1.85
C TYR A 365 -41.78 -65.33 -2.64
N GLU A 366 -42.66 -66.33 -2.52
CA GLU A 366 -43.95 -66.65 -3.07
C GLU A 366 -44.98 -65.49 -2.96
N GLU A 367 -45.87 -65.60 -3.93
CA GLU A 367 -47.17 -64.92 -4.08
C GLU A 367 -48.04 -64.94 -2.84
N SER A 368 -48.74 -63.83 -2.59
CA SER A 368 -50.11 -63.88 -2.15
C SER A 368 -50.91 -62.71 -2.74
N GLU A 369 -51.84 -63.11 -3.62
CA GLU A 369 -52.93 -62.31 -4.16
C GLU A 369 -53.87 -61.86 -3.02
N GLU A 370 -54.39 -60.63 -3.16
CA GLU A 370 -55.81 -60.26 -2.92
C GLU A 370 -56.01 -58.78 -3.31
N SER A 371 -56.57 -58.52 -4.41
CA SER A 371 -57.90 -58.05 -4.87
C SER A 371 -58.46 -56.84 -4.12
N ALA A 372 -58.76 -55.79 -4.89
CA ALA A 372 -60.03 -55.08 -5.10
C ALA A 372 -59.76 -53.66 -5.59
N THR A 373 -60.01 -53.37 -6.81
CA THR A 373 -61.16 -52.85 -7.54
C THR A 373 -61.58 -51.42 -7.19
N GLU A 374 -61.63 -50.65 -8.28
CA GLU A 374 -62.61 -49.61 -8.66
C GLU A 374 -62.44 -48.21 -8.03
N GLU A 375 -62.60 -47.10 -8.66
CA GLU A 375 -63.31 -46.62 -9.91
C GLU A 375 -62.71 -45.25 -10.28
N ILE A 376 -62.41 -44.96 -11.54
CA ILE A 376 -63.06 -44.23 -12.62
C ILE A 376 -63.75 -42.88 -12.22
N SER A 377 -63.32 -41.82 -12.85
CA SER A 377 -64.03 -40.80 -13.60
C SER A 377 -63.04 -39.66 -13.95
N GLN A 378 -62.67 -39.46 -15.19
CA GLN A 378 -63.27 -38.82 -16.37
C GLN A 378 -64.01 -37.50 -16.02
N ASP A 379 -63.50 -36.41 -16.53
CA ASP A 379 -64.09 -35.59 -17.61
C ASP A 379 -63.18 -34.36 -17.83
N SER A 380 -62.64 -34.19 -18.98
CA SER A 380 -63.12 -33.55 -20.26
C SER A 380 -62.93 -32.04 -20.21
N GLU A 381 -62.10 -31.62 -21.13
CA GLU A 381 -62.39 -30.85 -22.37
C GLU A 381 -62.47 -29.33 -22.22
N GLU A 382 -61.70 -28.74 -23.05
CA GLU A 382 -61.90 -27.81 -24.20
C GLU A 382 -61.98 -26.33 -23.77
N THR A 383 -61.36 -25.40 -24.45
CA THR A 383 -61.29 -24.91 -25.83
C THR A 383 -60.35 -23.70 -25.81
N ALA A 384 -59.42 -23.55 -26.66
CA ALA A 384 -59.34 -23.10 -28.04
C ALA A 384 -59.50 -21.58 -28.25
N ALA A 385 -58.55 -21.03 -29.00
CA ALA A 385 -58.59 -19.91 -29.95
C ALA A 385 -58.75 -18.51 -29.38
N GLY A 386 -58.05 -17.55 -29.84
CA GLY A 386 -57.57 -17.15 -31.15
C GLY A 386 -57.21 -15.68 -31.16
N GLU A 387 -56.43 -15.37 -32.12
CA GLU A 387 -56.35 -14.19 -33.01
C GLU A 387 -55.80 -12.90 -32.41
N GLU A 388 -54.69 -12.48 -32.93
CA GLU A 388 -54.34 -11.76 -34.19
C GLU A 388 -54.34 -10.24 -34.05
N SER A 389 -53.18 -9.70 -34.53
CA SER A 389 -52.96 -8.46 -35.30
C SER A 389 -53.14 -7.14 -34.53
N GLU A 390 -52.41 -6.12 -34.72
CA GLU A 390 -51.90 -5.47 -35.94
C GLU A 390 -50.78 -4.47 -35.58
N GLU A 391 -49.91 -4.36 -36.51
CA GLU A 391 -49.01 -3.28 -36.86
C GLU A 391 -49.58 -1.87 -36.69
N THR A 392 -48.73 -0.93 -36.38
CA THR A 392 -48.53 0.25 -37.26
C THR A 392 -47.23 0.98 -36.94
N GLU A 393 -46.49 1.15 -38.02
CA GLU A 393 -45.45 2.13 -38.32
C GLU A 393 -45.91 3.58 -38.09
N ASP A 394 -44.94 4.45 -37.85
CA ASP A 394 -44.60 5.69 -38.58
C ASP A 394 -43.57 6.44 -37.72
N ALA A 395 -42.34 6.62 -38.11
CA ALA A 395 -41.77 7.45 -39.18
C ALA A 395 -41.66 8.95 -38.85
N VAL A 396 -40.43 9.42 -39.01
CA VAL A 396 -39.97 10.74 -39.56
C VAL A 396 -40.01 11.93 -38.58
N GLU A 397 -38.98 12.65 -38.44
CA GLU A 397 -38.06 13.54 -39.10
C GLU A 397 -37.32 14.44 -38.11
N ASN A 398 -36.05 14.56 -38.31
CA ASN A 398 -35.21 15.75 -38.59
C ASN A 398 -35.45 17.07 -37.83
N GLU A 399 -34.42 17.64 -37.35
CA GLU A 399 -33.64 18.82 -37.83
C GLU A 399 -32.88 19.44 -36.65
N ASP A 400 -31.59 19.49 -36.75
CA ASP A 400 -30.66 20.59 -37.04
C ASP A 400 -30.55 21.75 -36.02
N GLU A 401 -29.27 22.08 -35.80
CA GLU A 401 -28.64 23.38 -35.49
C GLU A 401 -28.74 23.92 -34.05
N GLU A 402 -27.67 23.94 -33.35
CA GLU A 402 -26.54 24.90 -33.29
C GLU A 402 -25.41 24.41 -32.37
#